data_290cdf99366edfb83046f2528c62855b
#
_entry.id   290cdf99366edfb83046f2528c62855b
#
_cell.length_a   1.000
_cell.length_b   1.000
_cell.length_c   1.000
_cell.angle_alpha   90.00
_cell.angle_beta   90.00
_cell.angle_gamma   90.00
#
_symmetry.space_group_name_H-M   'P 1'
#
loop_
_entity.id
_entity.type
_entity.pdbx_description
1 polymer ?
#
loop_
_entity_poly.entity_id
_entity_poly.type
_entity_poly.pdbx_seq_one_letter_code
_entity_poly.pdbx_strand_id
1 'polypeptide(L)'
;MHMKKAILGFLLAIAAAPAWAEVTDVAPNGFTTVNEVIVEATPVHAWTAAISVGEWWSSDHTISGDARRMSIEPVTQGCFCESLGDTAGVVHLVVTSVMPATMLRLTGGLGPLGLMGVDGNMTWDFEATDGGTRVRFTYAVGGYMKGGLEQMAGPVDFVLGEAL
;
A
#
# COMPACT_ATOMS: atom_id res chain seq x y z
N MET A 1 -52.33 2.16 34.00
CA MET A 1 -52.07 2.75 32.66
C MET A 1 -50.57 2.82 32.48
N HIS A 2 -49.95 1.80 31.82
CA HIS A 2 -48.50 1.66 31.71
C HIS A 2 -48.05 2.25 30.38
N MET A 3 -47.32 3.37 30.43
CA MET A 3 -46.70 3.99 29.28
C MET A 3 -45.39 3.23 28.93
N LYS A 4 -45.38 2.52 27.77
CA LYS A 4 -44.18 1.92 27.19
C LYS A 4 -43.37 3.03 26.52
N LYS A 5 -42.16 3.33 27.05
CA LYS A 5 -41.19 4.21 26.41
C LYS A 5 -40.51 3.43 25.28
N ALA A 6 -40.74 3.83 24.04
CA ALA A 6 -40.00 3.34 22.89
C ALA A 6 -38.62 4.03 22.86
N ILE A 7 -37.54 3.25 22.95
CA ILE A 7 -36.19 3.73 22.76
C ILE A 7 -35.90 3.62 21.25
N LEU A 8 -35.82 4.78 20.60
CA LEU A 8 -35.46 4.90 19.20
C LEU A 8 -33.90 4.81 19.09
N GLY A 9 -33.40 3.65 18.73
CA GLY A 9 -31.97 3.46 18.49
C GLY A 9 -31.54 4.19 17.20
N PHE A 10 -30.66 5.17 17.34
CA PHE A 10 -30.04 5.89 16.22
C PHE A 10 -28.89 5.02 15.69
N LEU A 11 -29.11 4.38 14.54
CA LEU A 11 -28.05 3.69 13.81
C LEU A 11 -27.17 4.75 13.14
N LEU A 12 -25.96 4.94 13.67
CA LEU A 12 -24.92 5.76 13.03
C LEU A 12 -24.41 4.98 11.82
N ALA A 13 -24.78 5.40 10.62
CA ALA A 13 -24.21 4.89 9.39
C ALA A 13 -22.77 5.46 9.24
N ILE A 14 -21.76 4.61 9.42
CA ILE A 14 -20.37 4.94 9.11
C ILE A 14 -20.28 5.01 7.58
N ALA A 15 -20.12 6.20 7.03
CA ALA A 15 -19.84 6.42 5.63
C ALA A 15 -18.35 6.12 5.42
N ALA A 16 -18.01 4.99 4.79
CA ALA A 16 -16.67 4.75 4.29
C ALA A 16 -16.37 5.79 3.20
N ALA A 17 -15.29 6.56 3.36
CA ALA A 17 -14.81 7.44 2.31
C ALA A 17 -14.34 6.59 1.12
N PRO A 18 -14.64 6.97 -0.14
CA PRO A 18 -14.17 6.21 -1.29
C PRO A 18 -12.64 6.21 -1.35
N ALA A 19 -12.04 5.03 -1.45
CA ALA A 19 -10.65 4.89 -1.85
C ALA A 19 -10.55 5.23 -3.34
N TRP A 20 -9.56 6.02 -3.73
CA TRP A 20 -9.31 6.40 -5.12
C TRP A 20 -8.04 5.71 -5.56
N ALA A 21 -8.16 4.86 -6.58
CA ALA A 21 -7.04 4.25 -7.29
C ALA A 21 -7.03 4.83 -8.71
N GLU A 22 -5.90 5.34 -9.16
CA GLU A 22 -5.78 5.94 -10.49
C GLU A 22 -4.39 5.68 -11.08
N VAL A 23 -4.38 5.18 -12.33
CA VAL A 23 -3.18 5.21 -13.17
C VAL A 23 -3.05 6.61 -13.76
N THR A 24 -2.09 7.39 -13.27
CA THR A 24 -1.95 8.82 -13.63
C THR A 24 -1.08 9.07 -14.84
N ASP A 25 -0.21 8.13 -15.21
CA ASP A 25 0.69 8.22 -16.36
C ASP A 25 1.00 6.83 -16.88
N VAL A 26 0.97 6.63 -18.20
CA VAL A 26 1.25 5.35 -18.85
C VAL A 26 2.01 5.56 -20.15
N ALA A 27 3.13 4.85 -20.29
CA ALA A 27 3.95 4.83 -21.50
C ALA A 27 4.54 3.41 -21.71
N PRO A 28 5.03 3.07 -22.92
CA PRO A 28 5.64 1.77 -23.16
C PRO A 28 6.86 1.43 -22.26
N ASN A 29 7.51 2.43 -21.68
CA ASN A 29 8.68 2.29 -20.83
C ASN A 29 8.41 2.62 -19.35
N GLY A 30 7.17 2.86 -18.94
CA GLY A 30 6.84 3.16 -17.55
C GLY A 30 5.38 3.53 -17.31
N PHE A 31 5.04 3.59 -16.03
CA PHE A 31 3.73 4.06 -15.57
C PHE A 31 3.82 4.60 -14.13
N THR A 32 2.80 5.35 -13.73
CA THR A 32 2.65 5.79 -12.33
C THR A 32 1.24 5.47 -11.86
N THR A 33 1.14 4.82 -10.70
CA THR A 33 -0.13 4.62 -9.99
C THR A 33 -0.19 5.47 -8.73
N VAL A 34 -1.38 5.93 -8.37
CA VAL A 34 -1.67 6.67 -7.13
C VAL A 34 -2.90 6.06 -6.49
N ASN A 35 -2.74 5.58 -5.25
CA ASN A 35 -3.84 5.05 -4.45
C ASN A 35 -3.93 5.88 -3.17
N GLU A 36 -5.13 6.32 -2.81
CA GLU A 36 -5.34 7.23 -1.69
C GLU A 36 -6.57 6.85 -0.89
N VAL A 37 -6.46 6.94 0.45
CA VAL A 37 -7.57 6.78 1.39
C VAL A 37 -7.44 7.79 2.53
N ILE A 38 -8.57 8.18 3.13
CA ILE A 38 -8.60 8.91 4.40
C ILE A 38 -9.03 7.92 5.48
N VAL A 39 -8.17 7.71 6.48
CA VAL A 39 -8.43 6.84 7.63
C VAL A 39 -8.70 7.69 8.87
N GLU A 40 -9.69 7.29 9.69
CA GLU A 40 -10.03 7.97 10.95
C GLU A 40 -9.02 7.63 12.06
N ALA A 41 -7.75 8.01 11.83
CA ALA A 41 -6.64 7.76 12.73
C ALA A 41 -5.64 8.93 12.68
N THR A 42 -4.81 9.07 13.72
CA THR A 42 -3.69 10.03 13.68
C THR A 42 -2.60 9.53 12.73
N PRO A 43 -1.74 10.42 12.17
CA PRO A 43 -0.62 10.00 11.31
C PRO A 43 0.29 8.94 11.93
N VAL A 44 0.48 8.98 13.25
CA VAL A 44 1.28 7.97 13.97
C VAL A 44 0.60 6.60 13.94
N HIS A 45 -0.71 6.53 14.16
CA HIS A 45 -1.45 5.27 14.11
C HIS A 45 -1.56 4.74 12.68
N ALA A 46 -1.85 5.59 11.69
CA ALA A 46 -1.88 5.23 10.28
C ALA A 46 -0.52 4.68 9.81
N TRP A 47 0.57 5.34 10.19
CA TRP A 47 1.94 4.87 9.94
C TRP A 47 2.19 3.49 10.55
N THR A 48 1.88 3.31 11.84
CA THR A 48 2.10 2.02 12.53
C THR A 48 1.33 0.89 11.88
N ALA A 49 0.07 1.14 11.48
CA ALA A 49 -0.72 0.17 10.74
C ALA A 49 -0.10 -0.13 9.37
N ALA A 50 0.28 0.90 8.61
CA ALA A 50 0.83 0.73 7.26
C ALA A 50 2.14 -0.09 7.26
N ILE A 51 3.08 0.14 8.19
CA ILE A 51 4.32 -0.64 8.25
C ILE A 51 4.12 -2.07 8.76
N SER A 52 2.98 -2.38 9.40
CA SER A 52 2.58 -3.75 9.81
C SER A 52 2.02 -4.54 8.63
N VAL A 53 2.70 -4.51 7.50
CA VAL A 53 2.22 -5.00 6.20
C VAL A 53 1.71 -6.44 6.23
N GLY A 54 2.26 -7.31 7.06
CA GLY A 54 1.81 -8.70 7.23
C GLY A 54 0.40 -8.85 7.83
N GLU A 55 -0.20 -7.78 8.36
CA GLU A 55 -1.53 -7.79 8.97
C GLU A 55 -2.64 -7.43 7.96
N TRP A 56 -2.30 -6.72 6.86
CA TRP A 56 -3.31 -6.22 5.92
C TRP A 56 -3.05 -6.58 4.44
N TRP A 57 -1.82 -6.97 4.07
CA TRP A 57 -1.52 -7.37 2.69
C TRP A 57 -2.31 -8.62 2.29
N SER A 58 -2.73 -8.71 1.02
CA SER A 58 -3.43 -9.90 0.52
C SER A 58 -2.46 -11.08 0.34
N SER A 59 -2.80 -12.23 0.89
CA SER A 59 -2.02 -13.47 0.69
C SER A 59 -1.97 -13.91 -0.78
N ASP A 60 -2.97 -13.55 -1.58
CA ASP A 60 -3.01 -13.85 -3.03
C ASP A 60 -1.94 -13.07 -3.82
N HIS A 61 -1.39 -12.02 -3.22
CA HIS A 61 -0.32 -11.18 -3.79
C HIS A 61 1.03 -11.39 -3.11
N THR A 62 1.26 -12.62 -2.60
CA THR A 62 2.54 -13.03 -2.02
C THR A 62 3.11 -14.23 -2.77
N ILE A 63 4.42 -14.42 -2.67
CA ILE A 63 5.12 -15.59 -3.23
C ILE A 63 4.92 -16.81 -2.33
N SER A 64 4.87 -16.59 -1.00
CA SER A 64 4.67 -17.63 0.01
C SER A 64 3.22 -18.14 0.11
N GLY A 65 2.24 -17.39 -0.40
CA GLY A 65 0.82 -17.63 -0.16
C GLY A 65 0.36 -17.22 1.25
N ASP A 66 1.17 -16.47 2.01
CA ASP A 66 0.86 -16.08 3.38
C ASP A 66 1.40 -14.67 3.69
N ALA A 67 0.51 -13.68 3.75
CA ALA A 67 0.86 -12.29 4.00
C ALA A 67 1.58 -12.08 5.35
N ARG A 68 1.38 -12.93 6.34
CA ARG A 68 2.08 -12.86 7.64
C ARG A 68 3.59 -13.03 7.53
N ARG A 69 4.07 -13.47 6.36
CA ARG A 69 5.50 -13.57 6.03
C ARG A 69 6.08 -12.30 5.42
N MET A 70 5.21 -11.31 5.15
CA MET A 70 5.61 -9.99 4.68
C MET A 70 6.03 -9.12 5.86
N SER A 71 7.04 -8.30 5.65
CA SER A 71 7.55 -7.36 6.67
C SER A 71 8.13 -6.11 6.01
N ILE A 72 8.05 -4.98 6.72
CA ILE A 72 8.79 -3.76 6.38
C ILE A 72 9.68 -3.40 7.57
N GLU A 73 10.96 -3.24 7.32
CA GLU A 73 11.91 -2.66 8.27
C GLU A 73 12.05 -1.15 7.95
N PRO A 74 11.41 -0.25 8.72
CA PRO A 74 11.30 1.17 8.38
C PRO A 74 12.56 1.95 8.79
N VAL A 75 13.71 1.53 8.28
CA VAL A 75 15.02 2.20 8.40
C VAL A 75 15.66 2.28 7.02
N THR A 76 16.52 3.27 6.78
CA THR A 76 17.25 3.34 5.50
C THR A 76 18.06 2.08 5.25
N GLN A 77 17.95 1.52 4.04
CA GLN A 77 18.45 0.21 3.62
C GLN A 77 17.71 -1.00 4.23
N GLY A 78 16.71 -0.79 5.08
CA GLY A 78 15.76 -1.83 5.44
C GLY A 78 14.94 -2.30 4.23
N CYS A 79 14.23 -3.38 4.36
CA CYS A 79 13.50 -3.96 3.22
C CYS A 79 11.99 -4.06 3.46
N PHE A 80 11.26 -4.03 2.37
CA PHE A 80 9.95 -4.65 2.24
C PHE A 80 10.21 -6.06 1.73
N CYS A 81 10.16 -7.01 2.64
CA CYS A 81 10.63 -8.37 2.45
C CYS A 81 9.52 -9.39 2.66
N GLU A 82 9.72 -10.57 2.06
CA GLU A 82 8.92 -11.75 2.28
C GLU A 82 9.81 -12.94 2.67
N SER A 83 9.52 -13.59 3.80
CA SER A 83 10.22 -14.81 4.23
C SER A 83 9.66 -16.03 3.54
N LEU A 84 10.52 -16.86 2.94
CA LEU A 84 10.16 -18.14 2.32
C LEU A 84 10.65 -19.35 3.13
N GLY A 85 11.17 -19.13 4.34
CA GLY A 85 11.72 -20.16 5.24
C GLY A 85 12.97 -19.67 5.94
N ASP A 86 13.68 -20.58 6.62
CA ASP A 86 14.80 -20.22 7.50
C ASP A 86 15.97 -19.53 6.79
N THR A 87 16.20 -19.84 5.51
CA THR A 87 17.33 -19.31 4.72
C THR A 87 16.92 -18.72 3.38
N ALA A 88 15.61 -18.65 3.09
CA ALA A 88 15.08 -18.17 1.84
C ALA A 88 14.16 -16.96 2.05
N GLY A 89 14.18 -16.02 1.13
CA GLY A 89 13.33 -14.83 1.16
C GLY A 89 13.44 -14.00 -0.11
N VAL A 90 12.59 -13.01 -0.20
CA VAL A 90 12.54 -12.04 -1.30
C VAL A 90 12.62 -10.64 -0.71
N VAL A 91 13.43 -9.80 -1.31
CA VAL A 91 13.39 -8.34 -1.14
C VAL A 91 12.54 -7.79 -2.28
N HIS A 92 11.33 -7.33 -1.96
CA HIS A 92 10.46 -6.69 -2.93
C HIS A 92 10.89 -5.25 -3.21
N LEU A 93 11.18 -4.49 -2.14
CA LEU A 93 11.62 -3.09 -2.22
C LEU A 93 12.66 -2.83 -1.11
N VAL A 94 13.52 -1.84 -1.33
CA VAL A 94 14.49 -1.35 -0.34
C VAL A 94 14.08 0.04 0.13
N VAL A 95 14.09 0.27 1.43
CA VAL A 95 13.79 1.57 2.03
C VAL A 95 14.91 2.55 1.74
N THR A 96 14.61 3.67 1.09
CA THR A 96 15.55 4.71 0.71
C THR A 96 15.44 5.98 1.55
N SER A 97 14.27 6.23 2.14
CA SER A 97 14.04 7.39 3.02
C SER A 97 12.93 7.10 4.01
N VAL A 98 13.11 7.58 5.25
CA VAL A 98 12.13 7.43 6.33
C VAL A 98 11.97 8.75 7.05
N MET A 99 10.73 9.23 7.15
CA MET A 99 10.28 10.29 8.05
C MET A 99 9.05 9.73 8.79
N PRO A 100 9.22 9.19 10.00
CA PRO A 100 8.15 8.49 10.71
C PRO A 100 6.88 9.32 10.80
N ALA A 101 5.73 8.68 10.58
CA ALA A 101 4.40 9.26 10.54
C ALA A 101 4.19 10.39 9.48
N THR A 102 5.13 10.52 8.54
CA THR A 102 5.06 11.52 7.46
C THR A 102 5.31 10.90 6.09
N MET A 103 6.41 10.13 5.94
CA MET A 103 6.75 9.57 4.63
C MET A 103 7.65 8.33 4.77
N LEU A 104 7.36 7.33 3.94
CA LEU A 104 8.25 6.19 3.66
C LEU A 104 8.50 6.13 2.15
N ARG A 105 9.77 6.08 1.74
CA ARG A 105 10.14 5.88 0.34
C ARG A 105 10.93 4.61 0.18
N LEU A 106 10.55 3.83 -0.85
CA LEU A 106 11.17 2.56 -1.19
C LEU A 106 11.52 2.54 -2.68
N THR A 107 12.52 1.74 -3.06
CA THR A 107 12.86 1.49 -4.48
C THR A 107 12.92 0.00 -4.75
N GLY A 108 12.56 -0.40 -5.98
CA GLY A 108 12.59 -1.79 -6.45
C GLY A 108 11.41 -2.16 -7.34
N GLY A 109 11.45 -3.38 -7.84
CA GLY A 109 10.36 -3.99 -8.59
C GLY A 109 9.46 -4.82 -7.68
N LEU A 110 8.31 -4.30 -7.27
CA LEU A 110 7.36 -5.00 -6.41
C LEU A 110 6.83 -6.27 -7.09
N GLY A 111 6.87 -7.40 -6.37
CA GLY A 111 6.36 -8.67 -6.84
C GLY A 111 6.98 -9.13 -8.17
N PRO A 112 6.18 -9.46 -9.20
CA PRO A 112 6.69 -9.94 -10.50
C PRO A 112 7.57 -8.93 -11.23
N LEU A 113 7.45 -7.63 -10.95
CA LEU A 113 8.30 -6.60 -11.55
C LEU A 113 9.78 -6.80 -11.21
N GLY A 114 10.10 -7.36 -10.04
CA GLY A 114 11.46 -7.69 -9.65
C GLY A 114 12.14 -8.76 -10.50
N LEU A 115 11.39 -9.49 -11.33
CA LEU A 115 11.90 -10.47 -12.29
C LEU A 115 12.14 -9.88 -13.68
N MET A 116 11.82 -8.60 -13.88
CA MET A 116 11.92 -7.89 -15.15
C MET A 116 13.08 -6.90 -15.12
N GLY A 117 13.44 -6.33 -16.27
CA GLY A 117 14.43 -5.26 -16.36
C GLY A 117 13.85 -3.89 -15.98
N VAL A 118 13.13 -3.84 -14.88
CA VAL A 118 12.41 -2.64 -14.40
C VAL A 118 12.75 -2.34 -12.95
N ASP A 119 12.62 -1.09 -12.58
CA ASP A 119 12.73 -0.60 -11.22
C ASP A 119 11.61 0.43 -10.95
N GLY A 120 11.40 0.80 -9.71
CA GLY A 120 10.40 1.79 -9.36
C GLY A 120 10.71 2.49 -8.05
N ASN A 121 10.05 3.63 -7.88
CA ASN A 121 10.07 4.38 -6.62
C ASN A 121 8.66 4.42 -6.06
N MET A 122 8.49 3.82 -4.90
CA MET A 122 7.23 3.86 -4.15
C MET A 122 7.37 4.86 -2.99
N THR A 123 6.40 5.74 -2.86
CA THR A 123 6.32 6.68 -1.74
C THR A 123 4.97 6.50 -1.04
N TRP A 124 5.01 6.35 0.27
CA TRP A 124 3.86 6.39 1.16
C TRP A 124 3.89 7.69 1.94
N ASP A 125 2.88 8.54 1.73
CA ASP A 125 2.73 9.81 2.42
C ASP A 125 1.57 9.75 3.43
N PHE A 126 1.75 10.40 4.58
CA PHE A 126 0.79 10.45 5.68
C PHE A 126 0.57 11.90 6.06
N GLU A 127 -0.58 12.46 5.67
CA GLU A 127 -0.93 13.86 5.90
C GLU A 127 -2.14 13.97 6.83
N ALA A 128 -1.99 14.75 7.91
CA ALA A 128 -3.12 15.03 8.81
C ALA A 128 -4.20 15.85 8.07
N THR A 129 -5.46 15.46 8.26
CA THR A 129 -6.64 16.16 7.74
C THR A 129 -7.67 16.34 8.84
N ASP A 130 -8.73 17.13 8.59
CA ASP A 130 -9.83 17.29 9.53
C ASP A 130 -10.59 15.97 9.81
N GLY A 131 -10.53 15.01 8.87
CA GLY A 131 -11.17 13.69 8.97
C GLY A 131 -10.25 12.57 9.48
N GLY A 132 -8.99 12.87 9.87
CA GLY A 132 -8.02 11.87 10.27
C GLY A 132 -6.70 12.00 9.51
N THR A 133 -6.27 10.94 8.81
CA THR A 133 -5.03 10.94 8.03
C THR A 133 -5.33 10.54 6.59
N ARG A 134 -4.88 11.36 5.65
CA ARG A 134 -4.75 10.97 4.24
C ARG A 134 -3.51 10.09 4.11
N VAL A 135 -3.71 8.84 3.67
CA VAL A 135 -2.66 7.91 3.30
C VAL A 135 -2.63 7.83 1.79
N ARG A 136 -1.46 8.09 1.17
CA ARG A 136 -1.28 8.05 -0.28
C ARG A 136 -0.09 7.17 -0.62
N PHE A 137 -0.32 6.18 -1.50
CA PHE A 137 0.72 5.37 -2.12
C PHE A 137 0.91 5.81 -3.56
N THR A 138 2.10 6.29 -3.90
CA THR A 138 2.49 6.62 -5.27
C THR A 138 3.58 5.66 -5.70
N TYR A 139 3.40 4.95 -6.83
CA TYR A 139 4.42 4.04 -7.36
C TYR A 139 4.70 4.37 -8.82
N ALA A 140 5.87 4.93 -9.07
CA ALA A 140 6.40 5.22 -10.40
C ALA A 140 7.37 4.10 -10.82
N VAL A 141 7.05 3.40 -11.91
CA VAL A 141 7.78 2.24 -12.45
C VAL A 141 8.33 2.59 -13.82
N GLY A 142 9.57 2.21 -14.09
CA GLY A 142 10.21 2.40 -15.37
C GLY A 142 11.23 1.31 -15.70
N GLY A 143 11.56 1.16 -16.99
CA GLY A 143 12.56 0.21 -17.46
C GLY A 143 12.15 -0.55 -18.71
N TYR A 144 12.67 -1.78 -18.85
CA TYR A 144 12.43 -2.63 -19.99
C TYR A 144 11.57 -3.83 -19.66
N MET A 145 10.46 -3.95 -20.38
CA MET A 145 9.64 -5.17 -20.45
C MET A 145 9.31 -5.49 -21.92
N LYS A 146 9.46 -6.76 -22.31
CA LYS A 146 9.04 -7.21 -23.65
C LYS A 146 7.53 -7.01 -23.83
N GLY A 147 7.14 -6.22 -24.78
CA GLY A 147 5.73 -5.91 -25.05
C GLY A 147 5.23 -4.61 -24.44
N GLY A 148 6.07 -3.92 -23.64
CA GLY A 148 5.76 -2.62 -23.01
C GLY A 148 5.22 -2.73 -21.59
N LEU A 149 5.57 -1.75 -20.76
CA LEU A 149 5.17 -1.68 -19.36
C LEU A 149 3.72 -1.24 -19.16
N GLU A 150 3.10 -0.63 -20.14
CA GLU A 150 1.71 -0.18 -20.09
C GLU A 150 0.73 -1.30 -19.72
N GLN A 151 1.07 -2.56 -20.03
CA GLN A 151 0.24 -3.73 -19.72
C GLN A 151 0.22 -4.05 -18.21
N MET A 152 1.23 -3.58 -17.47
CA MET A 152 1.36 -3.81 -16.02
C MET A 152 0.69 -2.72 -15.19
N ALA A 153 0.36 -1.57 -15.76
CA ALA A 153 -0.20 -0.43 -15.03
C ALA A 153 -1.49 -0.79 -14.29
N GLY A 154 -2.48 -1.34 -14.99
CA GLY A 154 -3.76 -1.76 -14.39
C GLY A 154 -3.61 -2.86 -13.32
N PRO A 155 -2.92 -3.97 -13.59
CA PRO A 155 -2.64 -5.00 -12.58
C PRO A 155 -1.95 -4.47 -11.32
N VAL A 156 -0.96 -3.59 -11.46
CA VAL A 156 -0.24 -3.01 -10.30
C VAL A 156 -1.15 -2.06 -9.52
N ASP A 157 -1.91 -1.21 -10.21
CA ASP A 157 -2.87 -0.31 -9.60
C ASP A 157 -3.95 -1.08 -8.80
N PHE A 158 -4.46 -2.17 -9.37
CA PHE A 158 -5.42 -3.05 -8.70
C PHE A 158 -4.84 -3.62 -7.38
N VAL A 159 -3.63 -4.20 -7.41
CA VAL A 159 -2.99 -4.77 -6.21
C VAL A 159 -2.77 -3.73 -5.12
N LEU A 160 -2.31 -2.52 -5.50
CA LEU A 160 -2.08 -1.45 -4.54
C LEU A 160 -3.38 -0.83 -4.02
N GLY A 161 -4.43 -0.81 -4.84
CA GLY A 161 -5.77 -0.36 -4.44
C GLY A 161 -6.47 -1.32 -3.47
N GLU A 162 -6.25 -2.65 -3.60
CA GLU A 162 -6.75 -3.63 -2.61
C GLU A 162 -6.02 -3.52 -1.27
N ALA A 163 -4.84 -2.90 -1.25
CA ALA A 163 -3.98 -2.77 -0.08
C ALA A 163 -4.36 -1.56 0.81
N LEU A 164 -5.26 -0.68 0.40
CA LEU A 164 -5.75 0.50 1.11
C LEU A 164 -7.22 0.37 1.54
#